data_ef45557a27390efefaa8323b12423aca
#
_entry.id   ef45557a27390efefaa8323b12423aca
#
_cell.length_a   1.000
_cell.length_b   1.000
_cell.length_c   1.000
_cell.angle_alpha   90.00
_cell.angle_beta   90.00
_cell.angle_gamma   90.00
#
_symmetry.space_group_name_H-M   'P 1'
#
loop_
_entity.id
_entity.type
_entity.pdbx_description
1 polymer ?
#
loop_
_entity_poly.entity_id
_entity_poly.type
_entity_poly.pdbx_seq_one_letter_code
_entity_poly.pdbx_strand_id
1 'polypeptide(L)'
;SEMCIRDSFSVDQKNEIRFMYILPFSKNKALVEYTLFSSSLIDDKEYESEIKSYLKQKHITDYTILDKEKGLIPMTCYPFFEKNTDSYFKIGTAGGWTKPSTGYTVKNSLDKIDLILNYLKKDKPLSKISFKNRFWYYDLLFLDVIIESKGNGSKVFSDLFRNNDPIKIFKFLDEKTSFREELSIFLSVNVMTFVRSLFKRILNFSI
;
A
#
# COMPACT_ATOMS: atom_id res chain seq x y z
N SER A 1 -20.35 18.66 -9.18
CA SER A 1 -19.27 18.50 -8.22
C SER A 1 -18.64 17.13 -8.42
N GLU A 2 -17.41 17.13 -8.87
CA GLU A 2 -16.63 15.93 -9.09
C GLU A 2 -16.45 15.20 -7.78
N MET A 3 -16.89 13.95 -7.70
CA MET A 3 -16.53 13.03 -6.63
C MET A 3 -15.07 12.63 -6.86
N CYS A 4 -14.15 13.41 -6.32
CA CYS A 4 -12.73 13.09 -6.37
C CYS A 4 -12.30 12.49 -5.04
N ILE A 5 -11.75 11.29 -5.07
CA ILE A 5 -10.92 10.77 -3.98
C ILE A 5 -9.75 11.73 -3.82
N ARG A 6 -9.48 12.17 -2.60
CA ARG A 6 -8.36 13.05 -2.29
C ARG A 6 -7.47 12.44 -1.23
N ASP A 7 -6.23 12.19 -1.60
CA ASP A 7 -5.15 11.96 -0.64
C ASP A 7 -4.49 13.30 -0.33
N SER A 8 -4.42 13.65 0.93
CA SER A 8 -3.85 14.92 1.37
C SER A 8 -2.71 14.70 2.35
N PHE A 9 -1.49 14.98 1.91
CA PHE A 9 -0.27 15.00 2.74
C PHE A 9 -0.11 16.32 3.52
N SER A 10 -1.16 17.14 3.63
CA SER A 10 -1.13 18.44 4.35
C SER A 10 -1.15 18.30 5.87
N VAL A 11 -1.11 17.10 6.38
CA VAL A 11 -1.01 16.80 7.82
C VAL A 11 0.46 16.69 8.24
N ASP A 12 0.73 16.89 9.56
CA ASP A 12 2.07 16.74 10.10
C ASP A 12 2.59 15.31 9.92
N GLN A 13 3.75 15.16 9.29
CA GLN A 13 4.31 13.85 8.93
C GLN A 13 4.99 13.13 10.10
N LYS A 14 5.39 13.83 11.17
CA LYS A 14 5.99 13.26 12.40
C LYS A 14 7.06 12.17 12.13
N ASN A 15 7.88 12.38 11.10
CA ASN A 15 8.90 11.44 10.58
C ASN A 15 8.35 10.10 10.01
N GLU A 16 7.07 10.06 9.65
CA GLU A 16 6.39 8.92 9.02
C GLU A 16 5.68 9.39 7.75
N ILE A 17 4.98 8.50 7.06
CA ILE A 17 4.08 8.89 5.98
C ILE A 17 2.68 8.95 6.56
N ARG A 18 2.10 10.15 6.59
CA ARG A 18 0.76 10.41 7.13
C ARG A 18 -0.06 11.22 6.14
N PHE A 19 -1.30 10.84 5.94
CA PHE A 19 -2.20 11.55 5.03
C PHE A 19 -3.66 11.36 5.41
N MET A 20 -4.49 12.29 4.93
CA MET A 20 -5.94 12.16 4.97
C MET A 20 -6.45 11.62 3.66
N TYR A 21 -7.22 10.56 3.72
CA TYR A 21 -7.96 10.00 2.61
C TYR A 21 -9.42 10.43 2.72
N ILE A 22 -9.98 10.99 1.65
CA ILE A 22 -11.36 11.45 1.61
C ILE A 22 -12.08 10.77 0.46
N LEU A 23 -13.13 10.05 0.80
CA LEU A 23 -14.02 9.42 -0.17
C LEU A 23 -15.42 10.02 -0.04
N PRO A 24 -15.84 10.92 -0.94
CA PRO A 24 -17.18 11.48 -0.91
C PRO A 24 -18.21 10.47 -1.43
N PHE A 25 -19.27 10.22 -0.65
CA PHE A 25 -20.42 9.41 -1.06
C PHE A 25 -21.54 10.28 -1.65
N SER A 26 -21.64 11.56 -1.21
CA SER A 26 -22.57 12.53 -1.71
C SER A 26 -22.06 13.95 -1.45
N LYS A 27 -22.87 14.98 -1.75
CA LYS A 27 -22.50 16.39 -1.49
C LYS A 27 -22.24 16.69 -0.01
N ASN A 28 -22.86 15.95 0.89
CA ASN A 28 -22.84 16.16 2.34
C ASN A 28 -22.46 14.91 3.15
N LYS A 29 -21.98 13.85 2.50
CA LYS A 29 -21.55 12.61 3.18
C LYS A 29 -20.24 12.12 2.59
N ALA A 30 -19.24 11.90 3.44
CA ALA A 30 -17.94 11.40 3.05
C ALA A 30 -17.35 10.48 4.12
N LEU A 31 -16.50 9.54 3.71
CA LEU A 31 -15.51 8.92 4.59
C LEU A 31 -14.32 9.87 4.70
N VAL A 32 -13.84 10.06 5.91
CA VAL A 32 -12.60 10.81 6.20
C VAL A 32 -11.72 9.91 7.03
N GLU A 33 -10.58 9.52 6.49
CA GLU A 33 -9.67 8.55 7.10
C GLU A 33 -8.29 9.19 7.31
N TYR A 34 -7.74 9.03 8.51
CA TYR A 34 -6.36 9.36 8.80
C TYR A 34 -5.52 8.10 8.69
N THR A 35 -4.64 8.07 7.70
CA THR A 35 -3.83 6.91 7.35
C THR A 35 -2.36 7.15 7.62
N LEU A 36 -1.69 6.14 8.18
CA LEU A 36 -0.27 6.17 8.47
C LEU A 36 0.45 4.95 7.91
N PHE A 37 1.65 5.17 7.40
CA PHE A 37 2.66 4.12 7.22
C PHE A 37 3.66 4.25 8.36
N SER A 38 3.51 3.43 9.37
CA SER A 38 4.26 3.50 10.62
C SER A 38 4.72 2.12 11.07
N SER A 39 5.86 2.07 11.74
CA SER A 39 6.35 0.87 12.42
C SER A 39 5.68 0.62 13.77
N SER A 40 4.92 1.59 14.27
CA SER A 40 4.24 1.53 15.56
C SER A 40 2.79 2.00 15.44
N LEU A 41 1.94 1.52 16.33
CA LEU A 41 0.56 1.98 16.42
C LEU A 41 0.49 3.26 17.27
N ILE A 42 -0.38 4.18 16.86
CA ILE A 42 -0.69 5.38 17.64
C ILE A 42 -1.96 5.17 18.47
N ASP A 43 -2.15 6.01 19.48
CA ASP A 43 -3.35 6.01 20.33
C ASP A 43 -4.60 6.41 19.54
N ASP A 44 -5.74 5.85 19.88
CA ASP A 44 -7.03 6.16 19.24
C ASP A 44 -7.39 7.65 19.34
N LYS A 45 -7.03 8.31 20.44
CA LYS A 45 -7.22 9.74 20.62
C LYS A 45 -6.41 10.56 19.62
N GLU A 46 -5.23 10.09 19.21
CA GLU A 46 -4.43 10.78 18.20
C GLU A 46 -5.12 10.70 16.84
N TYR A 47 -5.67 9.54 16.43
CA TYR A 47 -6.47 9.44 15.21
C TYR A 47 -7.62 10.44 15.21
N GLU A 48 -8.41 10.49 16.28
CA GLU A 48 -9.54 11.41 16.36
C GLU A 48 -9.13 12.88 16.33
N SER A 49 -8.05 13.24 17.04
CA SER A 49 -7.57 14.62 17.09
C SER A 49 -7.08 15.13 15.75
N GLU A 50 -6.37 14.27 15.00
CA GLU A 50 -5.85 14.64 13.69
C GLU A 50 -6.98 14.80 12.66
N ILE A 51 -8.00 13.92 12.68
CA ILE A 51 -9.20 14.08 11.83
C ILE A 51 -9.93 15.37 12.16
N LYS A 52 -10.17 15.66 13.44
CA LYS A 52 -10.84 16.92 13.87
C LYS A 52 -10.05 18.15 13.48
N SER A 53 -8.73 18.12 13.65
CA SER A 53 -7.83 19.21 13.26
C SER A 53 -7.90 19.47 11.76
N TYR A 54 -7.84 18.40 10.95
CA TYR A 54 -7.94 18.50 9.51
C TYR A 54 -9.28 19.07 9.04
N LEU A 55 -10.41 18.61 9.59
CA LEU A 55 -11.73 19.13 9.26
C LEU A 55 -11.84 20.62 9.62
N LYS A 56 -11.33 21.01 10.79
CA LYS A 56 -11.27 22.43 11.21
C LYS A 56 -10.45 23.28 10.23
N GLN A 57 -9.29 22.81 9.77
CA GLN A 57 -8.47 23.50 8.77
C GLN A 57 -9.21 23.68 7.43
N LYS A 58 -10.14 22.75 7.10
CA LYS A 58 -11.01 22.85 5.92
C LYS A 58 -12.29 23.64 6.17
N HIS A 59 -12.42 24.32 7.32
CA HIS A 59 -13.61 25.06 7.74
C HIS A 59 -14.88 24.20 7.84
N ILE A 60 -14.71 22.90 8.10
CA ILE A 60 -15.81 21.95 8.33
C ILE A 60 -15.93 21.78 9.84
N THR A 61 -16.86 22.54 10.45
CA THR A 61 -17.07 22.57 11.91
C THR A 61 -18.41 21.99 12.35
N ASP A 62 -19.37 21.95 11.45
CA ASP A 62 -20.70 21.40 11.69
C ASP A 62 -20.86 20.08 10.93
N TYR A 63 -20.72 18.97 11.66
CA TYR A 63 -20.85 17.61 11.10
C TYR A 63 -21.30 16.63 12.17
N THR A 64 -21.95 15.55 11.71
CA THR A 64 -22.33 14.42 12.55
C THR A 64 -21.53 13.20 12.15
N ILE A 65 -20.91 12.53 13.11
CA ILE A 65 -20.24 11.23 12.88
C ILE A 65 -21.32 10.15 12.84
N LEU A 66 -21.47 9.49 11.70
CA LEU A 66 -22.44 8.43 11.50
C LEU A 66 -21.89 7.07 11.91
N ASP A 67 -20.59 6.85 11.69
CA ASP A 67 -19.90 5.59 11.98
C ASP A 67 -18.40 5.84 12.22
N LYS A 68 -17.74 4.91 12.91
CA LYS A 68 -16.29 4.91 13.15
C LYS A 68 -15.73 3.54 12.89
N GLU A 69 -14.67 3.50 12.10
CA GLU A 69 -13.92 2.28 11.81
C GLU A 69 -12.43 2.50 12.08
N LYS A 70 -11.74 1.46 12.54
CA LYS A 70 -10.29 1.42 12.67
C LYS A 70 -9.79 0.12 12.09
N GLY A 71 -8.82 0.20 11.19
CA GLY A 71 -8.19 -0.94 10.55
C GLY A 71 -6.67 -0.92 10.72
N LEU A 72 -6.08 -2.13 10.73
CA LEU A 72 -4.64 -2.33 10.70
C LEU A 72 -4.31 -3.17 9.49
N ILE A 73 -3.56 -2.60 8.56
CA ILE A 73 -3.15 -3.26 7.33
C ILE A 73 -1.67 -3.61 7.43
N PRO A 74 -1.29 -4.91 7.43
CA PRO A 74 0.11 -5.30 7.50
C PRO A 74 0.83 -4.98 6.19
N MET A 75 1.70 -3.97 6.23
CA MET A 75 2.59 -3.57 5.13
C MET A 75 3.85 -4.42 5.20
N THR A 76 3.81 -5.65 4.67
CA THR A 76 4.90 -6.62 4.80
C THR A 76 5.00 -7.54 3.59
N CYS A 77 6.24 -7.90 3.24
CA CYS A 77 6.55 -8.95 2.28
C CYS A 77 6.80 -10.32 2.98
N TYR A 78 6.24 -10.54 4.17
CA TYR A 78 6.31 -11.86 4.79
C TYR A 78 5.64 -12.91 3.88
N PRO A 79 6.28 -14.05 3.59
CA PRO A 79 5.77 -15.03 2.64
C PRO A 79 4.69 -15.93 3.30
N PHE A 80 3.53 -15.38 3.61
CA PHE A 80 2.42 -16.10 4.26
C PHE A 80 2.01 -17.38 3.51
N PHE A 81 2.13 -17.38 2.18
CA PHE A 81 1.79 -18.52 1.33
C PHE A 81 2.65 -19.77 1.58
N GLU A 82 3.86 -19.62 2.11
CA GLU A 82 4.73 -20.76 2.49
C GLU A 82 4.16 -21.55 3.67
N LYS A 83 3.17 -21.00 4.38
CA LYS A 83 2.46 -21.67 5.47
C LYS A 83 1.16 -22.36 5.03
N ASN A 84 0.85 -22.35 3.75
CA ASN A 84 -0.31 -23.04 3.21
C ASN A 84 -0.01 -24.53 3.05
N THR A 85 -1.05 -25.35 3.27
CA THR A 85 -1.05 -26.80 3.01
C THR A 85 -2.18 -27.13 2.07
N ASP A 86 -2.27 -28.38 1.61
CA ASP A 86 -3.38 -28.81 0.76
C ASP A 86 -4.72 -28.83 1.50
N SER A 87 -4.70 -28.98 2.84
CA SER A 87 -5.90 -29.00 3.68
C SER A 87 -6.22 -27.63 4.33
N TYR A 88 -5.27 -26.71 4.34
CA TYR A 88 -5.43 -25.39 4.96
C TYR A 88 -4.76 -24.31 4.12
N PHE A 89 -5.57 -23.43 3.58
CA PHE A 89 -5.13 -22.35 2.70
C PHE A 89 -5.61 -20.99 3.22
N LYS A 90 -4.66 -20.09 3.51
CA LYS A 90 -4.94 -18.74 3.99
C LYS A 90 -5.26 -17.82 2.82
N ILE A 91 -6.34 -17.05 2.95
CA ILE A 91 -6.81 -16.08 1.96
C ILE A 91 -6.84 -14.66 2.52
N GLY A 92 -7.01 -13.67 1.65
CA GLY A 92 -7.11 -12.27 2.04
C GLY A 92 -5.85 -11.78 2.77
N THR A 93 -6.00 -10.88 3.72
CA THR A 93 -4.91 -10.30 4.52
C THR A 93 -4.08 -11.37 5.24
N ALA A 94 -4.76 -12.39 5.81
CA ALA A 94 -4.08 -13.51 6.48
C ALA A 94 -3.26 -14.39 5.53
N GLY A 95 -3.57 -14.38 4.24
CA GLY A 95 -2.83 -15.05 3.17
C GLY A 95 -1.75 -14.18 2.51
N GLY A 96 -1.56 -12.95 2.98
CA GLY A 96 -0.62 -12.00 2.38
C GLY A 96 -1.08 -11.49 1.02
N TRP A 97 -2.40 -11.29 0.84
CA TRP A 97 -2.94 -10.82 -0.43
C TRP A 97 -2.98 -9.29 -0.53
N THR A 98 -2.79 -8.61 0.59
CA THR A 98 -2.60 -7.17 0.62
C THR A 98 -1.28 -6.79 -0.05
N LYS A 99 -1.30 -5.83 -0.97
CA LYS A 99 -0.09 -5.35 -1.61
C LYS A 99 0.78 -4.61 -0.61
N PRO A 100 2.03 -5.04 -0.38
CA PRO A 100 2.87 -4.51 0.69
C PRO A 100 3.14 -3.01 0.57
N SER A 101 3.29 -2.47 -0.65
CA SER A 101 3.64 -1.07 -0.88
C SER A 101 2.47 -0.09 -0.79
N THR A 102 1.22 -0.56 -0.91
CA THR A 102 0.04 0.33 -1.01
C THR A 102 -1.10 -0.02 -0.06
N GLY A 103 -1.12 -1.23 0.51
CA GLY A 103 -2.26 -1.74 1.26
C GLY A 103 -3.45 -2.20 0.39
N TYR A 104 -3.34 -2.12 -0.94
CA TYR A 104 -4.43 -2.53 -1.84
C TYR A 104 -4.66 -4.03 -1.76
N THR A 105 -5.90 -4.43 -1.50
CA THR A 105 -6.26 -5.83 -1.24
C THR A 105 -7.27 -6.37 -2.24
N VAL A 106 -8.30 -5.59 -2.61
CA VAL A 106 -9.46 -6.09 -3.37
C VAL A 106 -9.04 -6.65 -4.74
N LYS A 107 -8.32 -5.87 -5.54
CA LYS A 107 -7.90 -6.30 -6.88
C LYS A 107 -6.95 -7.48 -6.84
N ASN A 108 -5.96 -7.44 -5.95
CA ASN A 108 -5.03 -8.55 -5.74
C ASN A 108 -5.76 -9.83 -5.30
N SER A 109 -6.84 -9.69 -4.53
CA SER A 109 -7.65 -10.83 -4.11
C SER A 109 -8.38 -11.47 -5.29
N LEU A 110 -8.94 -10.67 -6.20
CA LEU A 110 -9.61 -11.20 -7.39
C LEU A 110 -8.65 -11.99 -8.28
N ASP A 111 -7.49 -11.42 -8.60
CA ASP A 111 -6.46 -12.08 -9.42
C ASP A 111 -5.97 -13.41 -8.76
N LYS A 112 -5.83 -13.44 -7.44
CA LYS A 112 -5.43 -14.65 -6.68
C LYS A 112 -6.56 -15.70 -6.57
N ILE A 113 -7.81 -15.27 -6.48
CA ILE A 113 -8.97 -16.17 -6.50
C ILE A 113 -9.02 -16.92 -7.82
N ASP A 114 -8.84 -16.23 -8.95
CA ASP A 114 -8.82 -16.87 -10.26
C ASP A 114 -7.72 -17.93 -10.38
N LEU A 115 -6.53 -17.64 -9.82
CA LEU A 115 -5.44 -18.61 -9.76
C LEU A 115 -5.82 -19.85 -8.95
N ILE A 116 -6.41 -19.67 -7.76
CA ILE A 116 -6.83 -20.76 -6.87
C ILE A 116 -7.90 -21.60 -7.56
N LEU A 117 -8.91 -20.98 -8.17
CA LEU A 117 -9.96 -21.68 -8.90
C LEU A 117 -9.39 -22.51 -10.06
N ASN A 118 -8.37 -22.00 -10.76
CA ASN A 118 -7.68 -22.74 -11.81
C ASN A 118 -6.89 -23.95 -11.28
N TYR A 119 -6.32 -23.85 -10.08
CA TYR A 119 -5.66 -25.00 -9.43
C TYR A 119 -6.68 -26.07 -9.02
N LEU A 120 -7.78 -25.66 -8.39
CA LEU A 120 -8.86 -26.56 -7.99
C LEU A 120 -9.50 -27.29 -9.20
N LYS A 121 -9.79 -26.56 -10.28
CA LYS A 121 -10.36 -27.14 -11.50
C LYS A 121 -9.44 -28.18 -12.15
N LYS A 122 -8.13 -28.11 -11.92
CA LYS A 122 -7.11 -29.00 -12.48
C LYS A 122 -6.61 -30.02 -11.47
N ASP A 123 -7.26 -30.13 -10.34
CA ASP A 123 -6.89 -31.02 -9.22
C ASP A 123 -5.41 -30.88 -8.80
N LYS A 124 -4.90 -29.64 -8.81
CA LYS A 124 -3.54 -29.33 -8.43
C LYS A 124 -3.44 -28.98 -6.94
N PRO A 125 -2.37 -29.40 -6.24
CA PRO A 125 -2.21 -29.11 -4.82
C PRO A 125 -2.04 -27.61 -4.57
N LEU A 126 -2.89 -27.05 -3.68
CA LEU A 126 -2.88 -25.63 -3.35
C LEU A 126 -1.58 -25.20 -2.63
N SER A 127 -0.93 -26.12 -1.92
CA SER A 127 0.37 -25.90 -1.26
C SER A 127 1.49 -25.50 -2.23
N LYS A 128 1.32 -25.76 -3.54
CA LYS A 128 2.27 -25.37 -4.58
C LYS A 128 2.07 -23.96 -5.12
N ILE A 129 1.03 -23.26 -4.69
CA ILE A 129 0.81 -21.86 -5.11
C ILE A 129 1.83 -20.96 -4.43
N SER A 130 2.61 -20.23 -5.24
CA SER A 130 3.50 -19.16 -4.79
C SER A 130 3.06 -17.85 -5.40
N PHE A 131 3.04 -16.79 -4.58
CA PHE A 131 2.75 -15.41 -5.02
C PHE A 131 4.03 -14.58 -5.16
N LYS A 132 5.20 -15.21 -5.04
CA LYS A 132 6.51 -14.55 -5.15
C LYS A 132 6.84 -14.32 -6.62
N ASN A 133 6.73 -13.07 -7.05
CA ASN A 133 7.08 -12.62 -8.39
C ASN A 133 8.03 -11.41 -8.31
N ARG A 134 8.41 -10.81 -9.43
CA ARG A 134 9.31 -9.64 -9.43
C ARG A 134 8.72 -8.43 -8.69
N PHE A 135 7.40 -8.22 -8.72
CA PHE A 135 6.74 -7.13 -8.02
C PHE A 135 6.78 -7.29 -6.49
N TRP A 136 6.79 -8.52 -6.01
CA TRP A 136 7.04 -8.79 -4.60
C TRP A 136 8.42 -8.25 -4.15
N TYR A 137 9.45 -8.37 -4.97
CA TYR A 137 10.78 -7.80 -4.69
C TYR A 137 10.78 -6.27 -4.80
N TYR A 138 10.02 -5.70 -5.74
CA TYR A 138 9.87 -4.24 -5.84
C TYR A 138 9.17 -3.67 -4.62
N ASP A 139 8.11 -4.31 -4.14
CA ASP A 139 7.42 -3.93 -2.91
C ASP A 139 8.37 -4.00 -1.70
N LEU A 140 9.19 -5.03 -1.62
CA LEU A 140 10.18 -5.20 -0.56
C LEU A 140 11.17 -4.02 -0.51
N LEU A 141 11.74 -3.66 -1.66
CA LEU A 141 12.66 -2.53 -1.78
C LEU A 141 11.95 -1.19 -1.51
N PHE A 142 10.71 -1.05 -1.93
CA PHE A 142 9.92 0.14 -1.69
C PHE A 142 9.64 0.36 -0.20
N LEU A 143 9.32 -0.70 0.54
CA LEU A 143 9.15 -0.64 2.00
C LEU A 143 10.45 -0.20 2.70
N ASP A 144 11.60 -0.71 2.28
CA ASP A 144 12.88 -0.28 2.83
C ASP A 144 13.12 1.22 2.58
N VAL A 145 12.86 1.68 1.35
CA VAL A 145 13.00 3.10 0.99
C VAL A 145 12.08 3.98 1.82
N ILE A 146 10.84 3.55 2.05
CA ILE A 146 9.89 4.27 2.91
C ILE A 146 10.42 4.36 4.35
N ILE A 147 10.87 3.25 4.93
CA ILE A 147 11.43 3.20 6.30
C ILE A 147 12.65 4.10 6.41
N GLU A 148 13.55 4.07 5.42
CA GLU A 148 14.77 4.91 5.42
C GLU A 148 14.49 6.39 5.16
N SER A 149 13.35 6.73 4.57
CA SER A 149 12.99 8.11 4.20
C SER A 149 12.73 9.03 5.39
N LYS A 150 12.51 8.49 6.58
CA LYS A 150 12.28 9.23 7.85
C LYS A 150 11.30 10.41 7.67
N GLY A 151 10.10 10.14 7.15
CA GLY A 151 9.06 11.16 6.93
C GLY A 151 9.08 11.82 5.55
N ASN A 152 10.14 11.67 4.76
CA ASN A 152 10.17 12.13 3.36
C ASN A 152 9.52 11.15 2.36
N GLY A 153 8.83 10.13 2.84
CA GLY A 153 8.18 9.15 1.99
C GLY A 153 7.11 9.73 1.08
N SER A 154 6.42 10.80 1.51
CA SER A 154 5.49 11.55 0.67
C SER A 154 6.15 12.09 -0.61
N LYS A 155 7.44 12.45 -0.53
CA LYS A 155 8.22 12.88 -1.70
C LYS A 155 8.44 11.73 -2.68
N VAL A 156 8.69 10.51 -2.19
CA VAL A 156 8.88 9.32 -3.05
C VAL A 156 7.61 9.07 -3.88
N PHE A 157 6.43 9.13 -3.25
CA PHE A 157 5.15 9.04 -3.95
C PHE A 157 4.93 10.20 -4.92
N SER A 158 5.21 11.44 -4.49
CA SER A 158 5.04 12.61 -5.34
C SER A 158 5.93 12.57 -6.58
N ASP A 159 7.19 12.16 -6.43
CA ASP A 159 8.13 12.04 -7.54
C ASP A 159 7.69 10.94 -8.51
N LEU A 160 7.16 9.82 -7.99
CA LEU A 160 6.64 8.72 -8.80
C LEU A 160 5.51 9.18 -9.73
N PHE A 161 4.51 9.91 -9.20
CA PHE A 161 3.37 10.40 -9.98
C PHE A 161 3.69 11.64 -10.83
N ARG A 162 4.59 12.52 -10.38
CA ARG A 162 4.98 13.72 -11.12
C ARG A 162 5.75 13.39 -12.39
N ASN A 163 6.61 12.39 -12.33
CA ASN A 163 7.56 12.06 -13.39
C ASN A 163 7.06 10.98 -14.35
N ASN A 164 5.86 10.44 -14.12
CA ASN A 164 5.29 9.36 -14.93
C ASN A 164 3.82 9.63 -15.26
N ASP A 165 3.36 9.01 -16.33
CA ASP A 165 1.93 8.93 -16.62
C ASP A 165 1.21 8.17 -15.49
N PRO A 166 0.17 8.74 -14.86
CA PRO A 166 -0.61 8.07 -13.81
C PRO A 166 -1.14 6.71 -14.23
N ILE A 167 -1.57 6.54 -15.49
CA ILE A 167 -2.07 5.26 -16.02
C ILE A 167 -0.96 4.20 -15.96
N LYS A 168 0.29 4.58 -16.32
CA LYS A 168 1.45 3.68 -16.24
C LYS A 168 1.76 3.31 -14.79
N ILE A 169 1.63 4.25 -13.85
CA ILE A 169 1.83 3.97 -12.42
C ILE A 169 0.74 3.03 -11.89
N PHE A 170 -0.52 3.25 -12.22
CA PHE A 170 -1.59 2.32 -11.83
C PHE A 170 -1.38 0.92 -12.42
N LYS A 171 -0.95 0.84 -13.68
CA LYS A 171 -0.58 -0.44 -14.31
C LYS A 171 0.58 -1.14 -13.57
N PHE A 172 1.56 -0.37 -13.08
CA PHE A 172 2.66 -0.89 -12.26
C PHE A 172 2.17 -1.39 -10.90
N LEU A 173 1.32 -0.62 -10.21
CA LEU A 173 0.71 -1.03 -8.94
C LEU A 173 -0.18 -2.27 -9.09
N ASP A 174 -0.77 -2.46 -10.26
CA ASP A 174 -1.55 -3.64 -10.65
C ASP A 174 -0.70 -4.85 -11.08
N GLU A 175 0.63 -4.74 -11.04
CA GLU A 175 1.58 -5.79 -11.43
C GLU A 175 1.46 -6.22 -12.91
N LYS A 176 1.04 -5.30 -13.80
CA LYS A 176 0.77 -5.57 -15.23
C LYS A 176 1.74 -4.88 -16.18
N THR A 177 2.79 -4.23 -15.69
CA THR A 177 3.80 -3.57 -16.51
C THR A 177 4.79 -4.56 -17.13
N SER A 178 5.34 -4.15 -18.28
CA SER A 178 6.48 -4.79 -18.90
C SER A 178 7.81 -4.31 -18.28
N PHE A 179 8.89 -5.05 -18.46
CA PHE A 179 10.23 -4.65 -17.98
C PHE A 179 10.69 -3.28 -18.50
N ARG A 180 10.31 -2.91 -19.73
CA ARG A 180 10.66 -1.59 -20.28
C ARG A 180 9.94 -0.46 -19.56
N GLU A 181 8.66 -0.65 -19.23
CA GLU A 181 7.87 0.30 -18.46
C GLU A 181 8.42 0.42 -17.04
N GLU A 182 8.76 -0.70 -16.40
CA GLU A 182 9.35 -0.76 -15.06
C GLU A 182 10.68 -0.02 -15.00
N LEU A 183 11.59 -0.26 -15.96
CA LEU A 183 12.86 0.45 -16.06
C LEU A 183 12.64 1.96 -16.21
N SER A 184 11.69 2.38 -17.06
CA SER A 184 11.33 3.79 -17.21
C SER A 184 10.84 4.41 -15.89
N ILE A 185 10.05 3.67 -15.10
CA ILE A 185 9.57 4.12 -13.78
C ILE A 185 10.75 4.24 -12.81
N PHE A 186 11.63 3.25 -12.75
CA PHE A 186 12.77 3.27 -11.83
C PHE A 186 13.75 4.39 -12.14
N LEU A 187 13.98 4.71 -13.41
CA LEU A 187 14.84 5.82 -13.84
C LEU A 187 14.21 7.20 -13.57
N SER A 188 12.90 7.28 -13.36
CA SER A 188 12.17 8.53 -13.10
C SER A 188 12.19 8.98 -11.64
N VAL A 189 12.56 8.09 -10.73
CA VAL A 189 12.69 8.36 -9.29
C VAL A 189 14.17 8.34 -8.87
N ASN A 190 14.45 8.66 -7.61
CA ASN A 190 15.83 8.61 -7.11
C ASN A 190 16.33 7.15 -7.03
N VAL A 191 16.86 6.65 -8.15
CA VAL A 191 17.36 5.27 -8.31
C VAL A 191 18.39 4.91 -7.23
N MET A 192 19.23 5.86 -6.81
CA MET A 192 20.32 5.61 -5.86
C MET A 192 19.79 5.08 -4.52
N THR A 193 18.62 5.55 -4.07
CA THR A 193 17.99 5.08 -2.83
C THR A 193 17.60 3.61 -2.94
N PHE A 194 17.01 3.21 -4.07
CA PHE A 194 16.61 1.82 -4.33
C PHE A 194 17.82 0.89 -4.51
N VAL A 195 18.85 1.36 -5.21
CA VAL A 195 20.12 0.61 -5.39
C VAL A 195 20.80 0.38 -4.04
N ARG A 196 20.87 1.42 -3.19
CA ARG A 196 21.42 1.29 -1.82
C ARG A 196 20.64 0.28 -0.98
N SER A 197 19.32 0.29 -1.03
CA SER A 197 18.47 -0.65 -0.34
C SER A 197 18.70 -2.08 -0.83
N LEU A 198 18.81 -2.27 -2.15
CA LEU A 198 19.14 -3.56 -2.76
C LEU A 198 20.49 -4.09 -2.27
N PHE A 199 21.56 -3.26 -2.31
CA PHE A 199 22.89 -3.67 -1.83
C PHE A 199 22.89 -4.04 -0.35
N LYS A 200 22.19 -3.29 0.50
CA LYS A 200 22.06 -3.64 1.93
C LYS A 200 21.43 -5.02 2.12
N ARG A 201 20.39 -5.35 1.35
CA ARG A 201 19.76 -6.66 1.43
C ARG A 201 20.67 -7.79 0.97
N ILE A 202 21.40 -7.58 -0.14
CA ILE A 202 22.34 -8.57 -0.64
C ILE A 202 23.44 -8.84 0.41
N LEU A 203 23.99 -7.79 1.01
CA LEU A 203 25.02 -7.93 2.04
C LEU A 203 24.50 -8.56 3.34
N ASN A 204 23.26 -8.26 3.74
CA ASN A 204 22.65 -8.85 4.94
C ASN A 204 22.17 -10.30 4.74
N PHE A 205 21.97 -10.76 3.51
CA PHE A 205 21.73 -12.18 3.21
C PHE A 205 23.01 -13.02 3.17
N SER A 206 24.17 -12.38 3.28
CA SER A 206 25.48 -13.05 3.26
C SER A 206 26.03 -13.30 4.66
N ILE A 207 25.21 -13.08 5.72
CA ILE A 207 25.48 -13.42 7.13
C ILE A 207 24.34 -14.34 7.61
#